data_b4395f496bf4e87995535e1b9fcaf181
#
_entry.id   b4395f496bf4e87995535e1b9fcaf181
#
_cell.length_a   1.000
_cell.length_b   1.000
_cell.length_c   1.000
_cell.angle_alpha   90.00
_cell.angle_beta   90.00
_cell.angle_gamma   90.00
#
_symmetry.space_group_name_H-M   'P 1'
#
loop_
_entity.id
_entity.type
_entity.pdbx_description
1 polymer ?
#
loop_
_entity_poly.entity_id
_entity_poly.type
_entity_poly.pdbx_seq_one_letter_code
_entity_poly.pdbx_strand_id
1 'polypeptide(L)'
;ANTVQGKNIPLLVPSSTQDGLTSLGSNIYQLNSNLQMRGKIAARYVAKTLKLDSLAVLAPADKFGHALVDAFVNEADLLGKKIVAVEWYSGTPIDLKRQFKSLRKVAFSLVKNEESFDEYLGMEFDSLDFLFELSDEDLFDIPEDEDQEVLTAFDSAEIDLTTIQALYLPVHPEHLAYVGTQFPMYHFNTQVVGNESWQ
;
A
#
# COMPACT_ATOMS: atom_id res chain seq x y z
N ALA A 1 8.63 -32.97 9.28
CA ALA A 1 7.66 -33.50 8.32
C ALA A 1 8.14 -34.86 7.78
N ASN A 2 9.35 -34.95 7.24
CA ASN A 2 9.86 -36.19 6.61
C ASN A 2 9.80 -37.44 7.52
N THR A 3 9.95 -37.26 8.85
CA THR A 3 9.93 -38.36 9.83
C THR A 3 8.57 -39.04 9.99
N VAL A 4 7.50 -38.29 9.74
CA VAL A 4 6.09 -38.75 9.86
C VAL A 4 5.42 -38.98 8.51
N GLN A 5 6.10 -38.66 7.43
CA GLN A 5 5.63 -38.86 6.07
C GLN A 5 5.43 -40.38 5.84
N GLY A 6 4.27 -40.78 5.33
CA GLY A 6 3.91 -42.19 5.13
C GLY A 6 3.57 -42.96 6.40
N LYS A 7 3.62 -42.37 7.59
CA LYS A 7 3.12 -42.91 8.84
C LYS A 7 1.75 -42.28 9.14
N ASN A 8 0.82 -43.06 9.60
CA ASN A 8 -0.54 -42.59 9.93
C ASN A 8 -0.57 -41.83 11.29
N ILE A 9 0.40 -40.95 11.50
CA ILE A 9 0.54 -40.14 12.71
C ILE A 9 0.20 -38.70 12.36
N PRO A 10 -0.81 -38.07 12.97
CA PRO A 10 -1.15 -36.68 12.72
C PRO A 10 -0.02 -35.74 13.23
N LEU A 11 0.42 -34.84 12.36
CA LEU A 11 1.39 -33.78 12.69
C LEU A 11 0.68 -32.44 12.69
N LEU A 12 0.64 -31.80 13.87
CA LEU A 12 0.13 -30.45 14.03
C LEU A 12 1.30 -29.46 14.02
N VAL A 13 1.21 -28.43 13.17
CA VAL A 13 2.22 -27.38 13.04
C VAL A 13 1.58 -26.04 13.45
N PRO A 14 1.73 -25.60 14.72
CA PRO A 14 0.96 -24.50 15.26
C PRO A 14 1.47 -23.12 14.84
N SER A 15 2.78 -22.95 14.63
CA SER A 15 3.41 -21.62 14.50
C SER A 15 4.08 -21.35 13.14
N SER A 16 4.27 -22.35 12.30
CA SER A 16 4.90 -22.14 10.99
C SER A 16 3.96 -21.41 10.03
N THR A 17 4.50 -20.44 9.32
CA THR A 17 3.84 -19.70 8.23
C THR A 17 4.32 -20.18 6.84
N GLN A 18 5.15 -21.23 6.79
CA GLN A 18 5.73 -21.73 5.56
C GLN A 18 4.65 -22.36 4.65
N ASP A 19 4.73 -22.05 3.37
CA ASP A 19 3.86 -22.63 2.35
C ASP A 19 4.21 -24.10 2.07
N GLY A 20 3.20 -24.87 1.63
CA GLY A 20 3.39 -26.24 1.15
C GLY A 20 3.58 -27.29 2.23
N LEU A 21 3.50 -26.97 3.53
CA LEU A 21 3.65 -27.96 4.59
C LEU A 21 2.57 -29.04 4.55
N THR A 22 1.34 -28.65 4.27
CA THR A 22 0.19 -29.58 4.19
C THR A 22 0.23 -30.47 2.97
N SER A 23 0.94 -30.10 1.90
CA SER A 23 1.12 -30.92 0.70
C SER A 23 2.10 -32.09 0.90
N LEU A 24 2.89 -32.06 1.99
CA LEU A 24 3.83 -33.14 2.31
C LEU A 24 3.16 -34.43 2.82
N GLY A 25 1.87 -34.36 3.20
CA GLY A 25 1.12 -35.54 3.64
C GLY A 25 -0.27 -35.20 4.15
N SER A 26 -1.25 -36.09 3.93
CA SER A 26 -2.63 -35.92 4.37
C SER A 26 -2.83 -35.87 5.88
N ASN A 27 -1.80 -36.26 6.64
CA ASN A 27 -1.78 -36.27 8.09
C ASN A 27 -1.08 -35.03 8.67
N ILE A 28 -0.71 -34.03 7.86
CA ILE A 28 -0.05 -32.80 8.29
C ILE A 28 -1.06 -31.65 8.30
N TYR A 29 -1.21 -31.03 9.47
CA TYR A 29 -2.17 -29.94 9.71
C TYR A 29 -1.41 -28.70 10.17
N GLN A 30 -1.51 -27.63 9.37
CA GLN A 30 -0.96 -26.33 9.71
C GLN A 30 -2.07 -25.48 10.35
N LEU A 31 -1.86 -25.03 11.58
CA LEU A 31 -2.85 -24.24 12.32
C LEU A 31 -2.72 -22.75 12.07
N ASN A 32 -1.50 -22.28 11.72
CA ASN A 32 -1.25 -20.89 11.40
C ASN A 32 -1.37 -20.67 9.89
N SER A 33 -2.02 -19.60 9.48
CA SER A 33 -2.14 -19.25 8.07
C SER A 33 -0.78 -18.87 7.48
N ASN A 34 -0.50 -19.34 6.28
CA ASN A 34 0.68 -18.96 5.54
C ASN A 34 0.55 -17.52 4.99
N LEU A 35 1.67 -16.95 4.52
CA LEU A 35 1.70 -15.57 4.02
C LEU A 35 0.75 -15.36 2.82
N GLN A 36 0.68 -16.32 1.90
CA GLN A 36 -0.23 -16.24 0.76
C GLN A 36 -1.70 -16.18 1.20
N MET A 37 -2.10 -17.01 2.17
CA MET A 37 -3.46 -16.98 2.69
C MET A 37 -3.79 -15.64 3.34
N ARG A 38 -2.84 -15.05 4.07
CA ARG A 38 -3.01 -13.74 4.73
C ARG A 38 -3.22 -12.62 3.71
N GLY A 39 -2.39 -12.56 2.65
CA GLY A 39 -2.56 -11.59 1.56
C GLY A 39 -3.95 -11.73 0.89
N LYS A 40 -4.39 -12.95 0.60
CA LYS A 40 -5.73 -13.22 0.06
C LYS A 40 -6.85 -12.78 1.00
N ILE A 41 -6.72 -13.05 2.30
CA ILE A 41 -7.73 -12.65 3.29
C ILE A 41 -7.82 -11.13 3.35
N ALA A 42 -6.69 -10.41 3.36
CA ALA A 42 -6.66 -8.95 3.33
C ALA A 42 -7.38 -8.40 2.09
N ALA A 43 -7.10 -8.93 0.89
CA ALA A 43 -7.77 -8.51 -0.33
C ALA A 43 -9.29 -8.78 -0.28
N ARG A 44 -9.71 -9.95 0.19
CA ARG A 44 -11.14 -10.27 0.38
C ARG A 44 -11.83 -9.35 1.36
N TYR A 45 -11.16 -9.00 2.44
CA TYR A 45 -11.69 -8.08 3.45
C TYR A 45 -11.93 -6.69 2.84
N VAL A 46 -10.93 -6.14 2.14
CA VAL A 46 -11.05 -4.85 1.45
C VAL A 46 -12.17 -4.88 0.41
N ALA A 47 -12.19 -5.91 -0.44
CA ALA A 47 -13.12 -5.99 -1.56
C ALA A 47 -14.56 -6.28 -1.15
N LYS A 48 -14.77 -7.19 -0.18
CA LYS A 48 -16.11 -7.71 0.15
C LYS A 48 -16.71 -7.08 1.39
N THR A 49 -15.88 -6.77 2.41
CA THR A 49 -16.35 -6.21 3.68
C THR A 49 -16.34 -4.69 3.62
N LEU A 50 -15.22 -4.09 3.23
CA LEU A 50 -15.09 -2.64 3.11
C LEU A 50 -15.68 -2.11 1.80
N LYS A 51 -15.79 -2.96 0.76
CA LYS A 51 -16.33 -2.62 -0.58
C LYS A 51 -15.57 -1.49 -1.27
N LEU A 52 -14.25 -1.49 -1.13
CA LEU A 52 -13.38 -0.50 -1.73
C LEU A 52 -12.84 -1.02 -3.08
N ASP A 53 -12.62 -0.12 -4.03
CA ASP A 53 -12.32 -0.45 -5.42
C ASP A 53 -10.91 -0.02 -5.86
N SER A 54 -10.43 1.12 -5.37
CA SER A 54 -9.13 1.70 -5.70
C SER A 54 -8.13 1.43 -4.58
N LEU A 55 -7.16 0.57 -4.83
CA LEU A 55 -6.27 0.02 -3.81
C LEU A 55 -4.81 0.35 -4.12
N ALA A 56 -4.03 0.73 -3.11
CA ALA A 56 -2.60 0.85 -3.21
C ALA A 56 -1.89 -0.03 -2.18
N VAL A 57 -0.60 -0.26 -2.39
CA VAL A 57 0.24 -1.08 -1.50
C VAL A 57 1.54 -0.36 -1.22
N LEU A 58 1.99 -0.40 0.05
CA LEU A 58 3.34 -0.02 0.45
C LEU A 58 3.93 -1.15 1.30
N ALA A 59 5.01 -1.78 0.83
CA ALA A 59 5.52 -3.03 1.41
C ALA A 59 7.06 -3.09 1.43
N PRO A 60 7.65 -3.90 2.33
CA PRO A 60 9.08 -4.19 2.29
C PRO A 60 9.45 -5.02 1.04
N ALA A 61 10.58 -4.68 0.41
CA ALA A 61 11.10 -5.38 -0.77
C ALA A 61 11.88 -6.64 -0.38
N ASP A 62 11.29 -7.50 0.42
CA ASP A 62 11.84 -8.78 0.85
C ASP A 62 10.88 -9.95 0.55
N LYS A 63 11.28 -11.17 0.90
CA LYS A 63 10.46 -12.36 0.65
C LYS A 63 9.11 -12.33 1.38
N PHE A 64 9.06 -11.71 2.55
CA PHE A 64 7.82 -11.57 3.32
C PHE A 64 6.86 -10.61 2.62
N GLY A 65 7.33 -9.42 2.24
CA GLY A 65 6.54 -8.43 1.53
C GLY A 65 6.04 -8.96 0.19
N HIS A 66 6.93 -9.53 -0.63
CA HIS A 66 6.54 -10.11 -1.92
C HIS A 66 5.47 -11.19 -1.79
N ALA A 67 5.61 -12.14 -0.84
CA ALA A 67 4.64 -13.21 -0.67
C ALA A 67 3.22 -12.68 -0.30
N LEU A 68 3.16 -11.64 0.53
CA LEU A 68 1.90 -11.02 0.93
C LEU A 68 1.29 -10.18 -0.19
N VAL A 69 2.12 -9.36 -0.85
CA VAL A 69 1.68 -8.45 -1.91
C VAL A 69 1.22 -9.22 -3.14
N ASP A 70 1.99 -10.21 -3.61
CA ASP A 70 1.61 -11.03 -4.75
C ASP A 70 0.26 -11.72 -4.52
N ALA A 71 0.06 -12.26 -3.32
CA ALA A 71 -1.20 -12.90 -2.97
C ALA A 71 -2.37 -11.91 -2.86
N PHE A 72 -2.11 -10.69 -2.34
CA PHE A 72 -3.09 -9.62 -2.24
C PHE A 72 -3.50 -9.11 -3.62
N VAL A 73 -2.53 -8.78 -4.47
CA VAL A 73 -2.75 -8.26 -5.82
C VAL A 73 -3.51 -9.27 -6.68
N ASN A 74 -3.05 -10.52 -6.71
CA ASN A 74 -3.72 -11.57 -7.48
C ASN A 74 -5.17 -11.80 -7.03
N GLU A 75 -5.44 -11.78 -5.72
CA GLU A 75 -6.81 -11.97 -5.22
C GLU A 75 -7.67 -10.72 -5.47
N ALA A 76 -7.11 -9.51 -5.36
CA ALA A 76 -7.80 -8.26 -5.68
C ALA A 76 -8.21 -8.22 -7.16
N ASP A 77 -7.33 -8.61 -8.07
CA ASP A 77 -7.60 -8.72 -9.51
C ASP A 77 -8.74 -9.71 -9.80
N LEU A 78 -8.69 -10.90 -9.18
CA LEU A 78 -9.78 -11.90 -9.30
C LEU A 78 -11.13 -11.37 -8.79
N LEU A 79 -11.12 -10.42 -7.88
CA LEU A 79 -12.31 -9.76 -7.33
C LEU A 79 -12.71 -8.50 -8.11
N GLY A 80 -12.01 -8.19 -9.21
CA GLY A 80 -12.27 -7.02 -10.06
C GLY A 80 -11.90 -5.69 -9.40
N LYS A 81 -10.95 -5.68 -8.45
CA LYS A 81 -10.49 -4.47 -7.77
C LYS A 81 -9.23 -3.91 -8.44
N LYS A 82 -9.11 -2.59 -8.49
CA LYS A 82 -8.00 -1.91 -9.17
C LYS A 82 -6.85 -1.65 -8.21
N ILE A 83 -5.69 -2.25 -8.48
CA ILE A 83 -4.43 -1.86 -7.83
C ILE A 83 -3.86 -0.69 -8.62
N VAL A 84 -3.85 0.49 -8.00
CA VAL A 84 -3.42 1.74 -8.66
C VAL A 84 -1.94 2.03 -8.46
N ALA A 85 -1.36 1.58 -7.34
CA ALA A 85 0.07 1.73 -7.08
C ALA A 85 0.59 0.60 -6.18
N VAL A 86 1.85 0.22 -6.38
CA VAL A 86 2.60 -0.67 -5.49
C VAL A 86 3.97 -0.06 -5.26
N GLU A 87 4.20 0.40 -4.04
CA GLU A 87 5.47 0.99 -3.63
C GLU A 87 6.26 0.05 -2.72
N TRP A 88 7.57 0.02 -2.93
CA TRP A 88 8.48 -0.85 -2.19
C TRP A 88 9.52 -0.02 -1.44
N TYR A 89 9.85 -0.47 -0.23
CA TYR A 89 10.99 0.06 0.51
C TYR A 89 11.97 -1.05 0.89
N SER A 90 13.24 -0.72 1.02
CA SER A 90 14.31 -1.66 1.39
C SER A 90 14.90 -1.31 2.75
N GLY A 91 15.21 -2.32 3.56
CA GLY A 91 15.76 -2.14 4.89
C GLY A 91 14.77 -1.49 5.86
N THR A 92 15.29 -0.76 6.84
CA THR A 92 14.46 -0.02 7.82
C THR A 92 13.87 1.23 7.18
N PRO A 93 12.55 1.46 7.25
CA PRO A 93 11.88 2.56 6.56
C PRO A 93 12.00 3.89 7.33
N ILE A 94 13.24 4.35 7.54
CA ILE A 94 13.53 5.61 8.26
C ILE A 94 13.01 6.81 7.46
N ASP A 95 13.09 6.75 6.14
CA ASP A 95 12.59 7.75 5.22
C ASP A 95 11.79 7.09 4.10
N LEU A 96 10.49 7.39 4.05
CA LEU A 96 9.52 6.93 3.03
C LEU A 96 9.02 8.07 2.15
N LYS A 97 9.68 9.24 2.18
CA LYS A 97 9.28 10.44 1.42
C LYS A 97 9.04 10.12 -0.06
N ARG A 98 9.96 9.38 -0.70
CA ARG A 98 9.84 9.00 -2.11
C ARG A 98 8.59 8.16 -2.38
N GLN A 99 8.33 7.15 -1.55
CA GLN A 99 7.19 6.25 -1.71
C GLN A 99 5.87 7.00 -1.52
N PHE A 100 5.77 7.82 -0.47
CA PHE A 100 4.56 8.60 -0.23
C PHE A 100 4.33 9.66 -1.29
N LYS A 101 5.38 10.36 -1.77
CA LYS A 101 5.27 11.29 -2.91
C LYS A 101 4.76 10.56 -4.17
N SER A 102 5.28 9.37 -4.48
CA SER A 102 4.82 8.55 -5.61
C SER A 102 3.35 8.17 -5.47
N LEU A 103 2.92 7.71 -4.27
CA LEU A 103 1.51 7.41 -4.00
C LEU A 103 0.61 8.66 -4.16
N ARG A 104 1.06 9.83 -3.69
CA ARG A 104 0.33 11.09 -3.89
C ARG A 104 0.21 11.45 -5.37
N LYS A 105 1.30 11.33 -6.15
CA LYS A 105 1.27 11.57 -7.60
C LYS A 105 0.22 10.69 -8.28
N VAL A 106 0.17 9.39 -7.95
CA VAL A 106 -0.85 8.48 -8.47
C VAL A 106 -2.25 8.90 -8.01
N ALA A 107 -2.43 9.25 -6.74
CA ALA A 107 -3.72 9.68 -6.23
C ALA A 107 -4.24 10.94 -6.95
N PHE A 108 -3.39 11.93 -7.21
CA PHE A 108 -3.73 13.11 -8.02
C PHE A 108 -4.08 12.75 -9.46
N SER A 109 -3.33 11.85 -10.10
CA SER A 109 -3.63 11.44 -11.48
C SER A 109 -4.99 10.73 -11.63
N LEU A 110 -5.49 10.14 -10.55
CA LEU A 110 -6.82 9.52 -10.54
C LEU A 110 -7.94 10.56 -10.42
N VAL A 111 -7.69 11.68 -9.75
CA VAL A 111 -8.65 12.80 -9.68
C VAL A 111 -8.88 13.42 -11.07
N LYS A 112 -7.83 13.52 -11.90
CA LYS A 112 -7.92 14.06 -13.27
C LYS A 112 -8.97 13.36 -14.16
N ASN A 113 -9.25 12.10 -13.90
CA ASN A 113 -10.24 11.34 -14.68
C ASN A 113 -11.70 11.61 -14.25
N GLU A 114 -11.91 12.40 -13.19
CA GLU A 114 -13.22 12.88 -12.76
C GLU A 114 -13.36 14.33 -13.23
N GLU A 115 -14.20 14.59 -14.22
CA GLU A 115 -14.36 15.88 -14.94
C GLU A 115 -14.57 17.16 -14.08
N SER A 116 -14.65 17.01 -12.76
CA SER A 116 -14.90 18.09 -11.81
C SER A 116 -13.65 18.71 -11.16
N PHE A 117 -12.45 18.17 -11.41
CA PHE A 117 -11.25 18.57 -10.66
C PHE A 117 -10.56 19.81 -11.27
N ASP A 118 -10.56 19.95 -12.60
CA ASP A 118 -10.00 21.12 -13.28
C ASP A 118 -10.77 22.39 -12.91
N GLU A 119 -12.09 22.27 -12.64
CA GLU A 119 -12.94 23.37 -12.17
C GLU A 119 -12.67 23.74 -10.70
N TYR A 120 -12.24 22.78 -9.88
CA TYR A 120 -11.98 22.98 -8.44
C TYR A 120 -10.61 23.59 -8.17
N LEU A 121 -9.58 23.24 -8.95
CA LEU A 121 -8.20 23.68 -8.72
C LEU A 121 -7.76 24.85 -9.64
N GLY A 122 -8.46 25.11 -10.75
CA GLY A 122 -8.11 26.19 -11.68
C GLY A 122 -6.73 26.06 -12.34
N MET A 123 -6.09 24.88 -12.29
CA MET A 123 -4.73 24.64 -12.78
C MET A 123 -4.70 23.66 -13.94
N GLU A 124 -3.88 23.95 -14.95
CA GLU A 124 -3.50 22.96 -15.95
C GLU A 124 -2.58 21.89 -15.33
N PHE A 125 -2.84 20.64 -15.65
CA PHE A 125 -2.22 19.46 -15.01
C PHE A 125 -0.69 19.36 -15.21
N ASP A 126 -0.14 19.99 -16.26
CA ASP A 126 1.30 20.06 -16.49
C ASP A 126 2.04 20.79 -15.36
N SER A 127 1.33 21.69 -14.66
CA SER A 127 1.87 22.40 -13.49
C SER A 127 2.06 21.49 -12.26
N LEU A 128 1.25 20.42 -12.11
CA LEU A 128 1.39 19.50 -11.01
C LEU A 128 2.60 18.57 -11.17
N ASP A 129 2.92 18.13 -12.38
CA ASP A 129 4.13 17.34 -12.65
C ASP A 129 5.39 18.15 -12.31
N PHE A 130 5.41 19.43 -12.63
CA PHE A 130 6.47 20.37 -12.26
C PHE A 130 6.61 20.49 -10.73
N LEU A 131 5.50 20.62 -9.98
CA LEU A 131 5.53 20.72 -8.52
C LEU A 131 6.06 19.46 -7.82
N PHE A 132 5.86 18.26 -8.40
CA PHE A 132 6.40 17.03 -7.86
C PHE A 132 7.87 16.78 -8.20
N GLU A 133 8.39 17.45 -9.25
CA GLU A 133 9.80 17.38 -9.67
C GLU A 133 10.69 18.37 -8.92
N LEU A 134 10.12 19.44 -8.35
CA LEU A 134 10.89 20.41 -7.55
C LEU A 134 11.48 19.75 -6.30
N SER A 135 12.75 19.98 -6.05
CA SER A 135 13.39 19.66 -4.78
C SER A 135 12.95 20.65 -3.71
N ASP A 136 13.06 20.26 -2.41
CA ASP A 136 12.69 21.15 -1.29
C ASP A 136 13.53 22.47 -1.28
N GLU A 137 14.67 22.51 -2.00
CA GLU A 137 15.54 23.68 -2.13
C GLU A 137 15.06 24.66 -3.21
N ASP A 138 14.34 24.16 -4.23
CA ASP A 138 13.85 24.98 -5.35
C ASP A 138 12.52 25.68 -5.06
N LEU A 139 11.86 25.35 -3.93
CA LEU A 139 10.56 25.93 -3.53
C LEU A 139 10.61 27.42 -3.16
N PHE A 140 11.78 27.99 -2.94
CA PHE A 140 11.95 29.39 -2.51
C PHE A 140 12.14 30.39 -3.66
N ASP A 141 12.30 29.92 -4.91
CA ASP A 141 12.61 30.74 -6.08
C ASP A 141 11.48 30.82 -7.12
N ILE A 142 10.23 30.58 -6.74
CA ILE A 142 9.07 30.73 -7.64
C ILE A 142 8.72 32.24 -7.72
N PRO A 143 8.73 32.86 -8.94
CA PRO A 143 8.33 34.26 -9.09
C PRO A 143 6.84 34.43 -8.76
N GLU A 144 6.52 35.36 -7.88
CA GLU A 144 5.14 35.79 -7.62
C GLU A 144 4.59 36.56 -8.84
N ASP A 145 3.87 35.90 -9.74
CA ASP A 145 3.01 36.56 -10.71
C ASP A 145 1.66 36.85 -10.05
N GLU A 146 1.33 38.12 -9.91
CA GLU A 146 0.28 38.66 -9.03
C GLU A 146 -1.18 38.35 -9.42
N ASP A 147 -1.50 37.58 -10.49
CA ASP A 147 -2.86 37.44 -11.00
C ASP A 147 -3.36 36.01 -11.29
N GLN A 148 -2.65 34.96 -10.87
CA GLN A 148 -3.16 33.59 -10.88
C GLN A 148 -3.05 33.00 -9.48
N GLU A 149 -4.18 32.57 -8.91
CA GLU A 149 -4.19 31.71 -7.73
C GLU A 149 -3.61 30.34 -8.10
N VAL A 150 -2.31 30.29 -8.36
CA VAL A 150 -1.58 29.05 -8.58
C VAL A 150 -1.45 28.38 -7.22
N LEU A 151 -2.05 27.20 -7.07
CA LEU A 151 -1.80 26.37 -5.90
C LEU A 151 -0.30 26.16 -5.77
N THR A 152 0.30 26.62 -4.69
CA THR A 152 1.71 26.42 -4.43
C THR A 152 1.98 24.93 -4.15
N ALA A 153 3.21 24.47 -4.29
CA ALA A 153 3.60 23.13 -3.90
C ALA A 153 3.22 22.82 -2.44
N PHE A 154 3.18 23.85 -1.60
CA PHE A 154 2.75 23.78 -0.20
C PHE A 154 1.25 23.47 -0.11
N ASP A 155 0.40 24.18 -0.85
CA ASP A 155 -1.05 23.98 -0.86
C ASP A 155 -1.40 22.57 -1.38
N SER A 156 -0.71 22.08 -2.42
CA SER A 156 -0.91 20.74 -2.94
C SER A 156 -0.51 19.64 -1.93
N ALA A 157 0.43 19.93 -1.02
CA ALA A 157 0.83 18.98 0.03
C ALA A 157 -0.23 18.86 1.15
N GLU A 158 -1.07 19.86 1.36
CA GLU A 158 -2.11 19.90 2.40
C GLU A 158 -3.46 19.30 1.94
N ILE A 159 -3.64 19.04 0.63
CA ILE A 159 -4.90 18.48 0.10
C ILE A 159 -5.06 17.04 0.55
N ASP A 160 -6.21 16.73 1.17
CA ASP A 160 -6.60 15.38 1.53
C ASP A 160 -7.00 14.56 0.31
N LEU A 161 -6.26 13.47 0.04
CA LEU A 161 -6.50 12.61 -1.12
C LEU A 161 -7.36 11.40 -0.76
N THR A 162 -8.49 11.24 -1.45
CA THR A 162 -9.48 10.19 -1.24
C THR A 162 -9.54 9.14 -2.35
N THR A 163 -8.86 9.38 -3.47
CA THR A 163 -8.91 8.54 -4.67
C THR A 163 -8.28 7.15 -4.47
N ILE A 164 -7.28 7.04 -3.58
CA ILE A 164 -6.82 5.76 -3.07
C ILE A 164 -7.69 5.39 -1.88
N GLN A 165 -8.67 4.53 -2.08
CA GLN A 165 -9.67 4.18 -1.06
C GLN A 165 -9.10 3.27 0.04
N ALA A 166 -8.15 2.38 -0.30
CA ALA A 166 -7.44 1.57 0.69
C ALA A 166 -5.94 1.50 0.39
N LEU A 167 -5.14 1.58 1.48
CA LEU A 167 -3.70 1.37 1.45
C LEU A 167 -3.36 0.12 2.27
N TYR A 168 -2.88 -0.93 1.58
CA TYR A 168 -2.41 -2.16 2.23
C TYR A 168 -0.95 -2.01 2.66
N LEU A 169 -0.68 -2.15 3.95
CA LEU A 169 0.62 -2.00 4.59
C LEU A 169 1.07 -3.32 5.27
N PRO A 170 1.54 -4.33 4.52
CA PRO A 170 2.08 -5.56 5.10
C PRO A 170 3.50 -5.34 5.61
N VAL A 171 3.64 -4.65 6.73
CA VAL A 171 4.94 -4.28 7.29
C VAL A 171 5.37 -5.23 8.40
N HIS A 172 6.69 -5.31 8.65
CA HIS A 172 7.22 -6.00 9.82
C HIS A 172 6.86 -5.24 11.12
N PRO A 173 6.72 -5.95 12.26
CA PRO A 173 6.37 -5.29 13.54
C PRO A 173 7.29 -4.14 13.91
N GLU A 174 8.61 -4.30 13.70
CA GLU A 174 9.63 -3.31 13.96
C GLU A 174 9.56 -2.08 13.03
N HIS A 175 8.91 -2.18 11.88
CA HIS A 175 8.76 -1.10 10.91
C HIS A 175 7.50 -0.26 11.14
N LEU A 176 6.54 -0.75 11.92
CA LEU A 176 5.23 -0.12 12.09
C LEU A 176 5.33 1.29 12.65
N ALA A 177 6.21 1.52 13.64
CA ALA A 177 6.39 2.83 14.25
C ALA A 177 6.93 3.86 13.24
N TYR A 178 7.85 3.46 12.36
CA TYR A 178 8.40 4.34 11.33
C TYR A 178 7.35 4.75 10.29
N VAL A 179 6.54 3.79 9.84
CA VAL A 179 5.46 4.08 8.89
C VAL A 179 4.40 4.94 9.54
N GLY A 180 3.99 4.60 10.77
CA GLY A 180 2.93 5.30 11.50
C GLY A 180 3.25 6.75 11.83
N THR A 181 4.53 7.10 12.03
CA THR A 181 4.95 8.50 12.27
C THR A 181 5.01 9.33 10.99
N GLN A 182 5.30 8.72 9.85
CA GLN A 182 5.44 9.42 8.57
C GLN A 182 4.10 9.54 7.82
N PHE A 183 3.25 8.51 7.89
CA PHE A 183 2.01 8.46 7.12
C PHE A 183 1.09 9.69 7.29
N PRO A 184 0.84 10.23 8.50
CA PRO A 184 -0.03 11.39 8.68
C PRO A 184 0.47 12.67 7.98
N MET A 185 1.78 12.76 7.70
CA MET A 185 2.39 13.94 7.07
C MET A 185 2.01 14.07 5.58
N TYR A 186 1.37 13.06 5.00
CA TYR A 186 1.08 13.02 3.55
C TYR A 186 -0.41 13.15 3.23
N HIS A 187 -1.26 13.49 4.20
CA HIS A 187 -2.67 13.85 4.00
C HIS A 187 -3.45 12.86 3.12
N PHE A 188 -3.28 11.56 3.37
CA PHE A 188 -4.13 10.53 2.75
C PHE A 188 -5.38 10.30 3.60
N ASN A 189 -6.54 10.53 3.03
CA ASN A 189 -7.81 10.10 3.58
C ASN A 189 -8.18 8.73 2.99
N THR A 190 -7.53 7.68 3.49
CA THR A 190 -7.62 6.31 2.97
C THR A 190 -7.81 5.31 4.11
N GLN A 191 -8.48 4.20 3.82
CA GLN A 191 -8.58 3.10 4.78
C GLN A 191 -7.27 2.32 4.81
N VAL A 192 -6.55 2.42 5.92
CA VAL A 192 -5.32 1.65 6.10
C VAL A 192 -5.65 0.22 6.52
N VAL A 193 -5.02 -0.76 5.85
CA VAL A 193 -5.18 -2.19 6.12
C VAL A 193 -3.82 -2.80 6.36
N GLY A 194 -3.62 -3.30 7.57
CA GLY A 194 -2.36 -3.93 7.99
C GLY A 194 -2.40 -5.46 7.93
N ASN A 195 -1.41 -6.03 8.57
CA ASN A 195 -1.31 -7.46 8.85
C ASN A 195 -1.34 -7.72 10.38
N GLU A 196 -1.08 -8.94 10.80
CA GLU A 196 -1.05 -9.31 12.22
C GLU A 196 0.03 -8.59 13.04
N SER A 197 0.98 -7.91 12.40
CA SER A 197 2.02 -7.11 13.06
C SER A 197 1.47 -5.84 13.73
N TRP A 198 0.21 -5.52 13.49
CA TRP A 198 -0.45 -4.31 13.98
C TRP A 198 -1.15 -4.49 15.34
N GLN A 199 -0.85 -5.59 16.04
CA GLN A 199 -1.39 -5.91 17.38
C GLN A 199 -0.54 -5.32 18.50
#